data_c36d62bfd558b3df6518494fa9fda644
#
_entry.id   c36d62bfd558b3df6518494fa9fda644
#
_cell.length_a   1.000
_cell.length_b   1.000
_cell.length_c   1.000
_cell.angle_alpha   90.00
_cell.angle_beta   90.00
_cell.angle_gamma   90.00
#
_symmetry.space_group_name_H-M   'P 1'
#
loop_
_entity.id
_entity.type
_entity.pdbx_description
1 polymer ?
#
loop_
_entity_poly.entity_id
_entity_poly.type
_entity_poly.pdbx_seq_one_letter_code
_entity_poly.pdbx_strand_id
1 'polypeptide(L)'
;LFPQLAASGWLLRTQTAFFHAALATLVLLGLDIFRSLEGRIAYPQLLQTAMVCIGYFAMVGIAVALGRYAKASEDLAAQRGIDVANLEQVNRLIIQDMQDGVLVVDLNGVVRGHNQQVTRLLGGFGRMRGGMRLAEFSSVLHDYWRRWQEDASEALPPFKVEATQRLLRTRLVRIGSGLNGGTLIYLEDLGRAQTE
;
A
#
# COMPACT_ATOMS: atom_id res chain seq x y z
N LEU A 1 11.71 -7.87 -22.16
CA LEU A 1 11.28 -8.94 -23.12
C LEU A 1 10.02 -9.71 -22.64
N PHE A 2 9.72 -9.75 -21.34
CA PHE A 2 8.57 -10.50 -20.77
C PHE A 2 7.18 -9.87 -20.97
N PRO A 3 6.97 -8.53 -20.99
CA PRO A 3 5.62 -7.99 -21.14
C PRO A 3 5.01 -8.17 -22.53
N GLN A 4 5.83 -8.31 -23.57
CA GLN A 4 5.33 -8.51 -24.94
C GLN A 4 4.77 -9.91 -25.18
N LEU A 5 5.34 -10.94 -24.54
CA LEU A 5 4.86 -12.33 -24.62
C LEU A 5 3.53 -12.54 -23.88
N ALA A 6 3.33 -11.83 -22.76
CA ALA A 6 2.04 -11.87 -22.04
C ALA A 6 0.90 -11.20 -22.84
N ALA A 7 1.20 -10.08 -23.50
CA ALA A 7 0.22 -9.38 -24.34
C ALA A 7 -0.19 -10.19 -25.57
N SER A 8 0.76 -10.90 -26.22
CA SER A 8 0.47 -11.73 -27.38
C SER A 8 -0.39 -12.95 -27.05
N GLY A 9 -0.14 -13.61 -25.90
CA GLY A 9 -0.95 -14.73 -25.43
C GLY A 9 -2.39 -14.36 -25.11
N TRP A 10 -2.62 -13.13 -24.67
CA TRP A 10 -3.95 -12.65 -24.32
C TRP A 10 -4.77 -12.20 -25.54
N LEU A 11 -4.12 -11.57 -26.54
CA LEU A 11 -4.73 -11.26 -27.84
C LEU A 11 -5.18 -12.55 -28.56
N LEU A 12 -4.34 -13.58 -28.52
CA LEU A 12 -4.67 -14.91 -29.08
C LEU A 12 -5.90 -15.51 -28.39
N ARG A 13 -6.02 -15.42 -27.08
CA ARG A 13 -7.15 -15.95 -26.31
C ARG A 13 -8.46 -15.22 -26.61
N THR A 14 -8.42 -13.91 -26.86
CA THR A 14 -9.58 -13.12 -27.24
C THR A 14 -10.01 -13.44 -28.68
N GLN A 15 -9.05 -13.53 -29.61
CA GLN A 15 -9.31 -13.90 -31.00
C GLN A 15 -9.87 -15.32 -31.11
N THR A 16 -9.36 -16.26 -30.33
CA THR A 16 -9.88 -17.64 -30.32
C THR A 16 -11.31 -17.70 -29.82
N ALA A 17 -11.71 -16.92 -28.82
CA ALA A 17 -13.08 -16.87 -28.34
C ALA A 17 -14.06 -16.38 -29.40
N PHE A 18 -13.74 -15.30 -30.12
CA PHE A 18 -14.55 -14.82 -31.23
C PHE A 18 -14.54 -15.75 -32.43
N PHE A 19 -13.40 -16.40 -32.70
CA PHE A 19 -13.32 -17.41 -33.75
C PHE A 19 -14.24 -18.60 -33.50
N HIS A 20 -14.26 -19.13 -32.27
CA HIS A 20 -15.18 -20.22 -31.90
C HIS A 20 -16.66 -19.76 -31.98
N ALA A 21 -16.96 -18.54 -31.56
CA ALA A 21 -18.28 -17.96 -31.68
C ALA A 21 -18.72 -17.87 -33.15
N ALA A 22 -17.85 -17.37 -34.02
CA ALA A 22 -18.10 -17.23 -35.45
C ALA A 22 -18.30 -18.61 -36.11
N LEU A 23 -17.45 -19.59 -35.77
CA LEU A 23 -17.57 -20.94 -36.32
C LEU A 23 -18.88 -21.59 -35.91
N ALA A 24 -19.25 -21.51 -34.62
CA ALA A 24 -20.48 -22.07 -34.10
C ALA A 24 -21.72 -21.44 -34.76
N THR A 25 -21.74 -20.11 -34.92
CA THR A 25 -22.86 -19.40 -35.58
C THR A 25 -22.96 -19.73 -37.04
N LEU A 26 -21.83 -19.88 -37.74
CA LEU A 26 -21.81 -20.24 -39.17
C LEU A 26 -22.35 -21.66 -39.38
N VAL A 27 -21.98 -22.60 -38.52
CA VAL A 27 -22.49 -23.97 -38.58
C VAL A 27 -24.01 -24.02 -38.30
N LEU A 28 -24.49 -23.35 -37.25
CA LEU A 28 -25.92 -23.33 -36.90
C LEU A 28 -26.76 -22.68 -37.99
N LEU A 29 -26.39 -21.51 -38.46
CA LEU A 29 -27.10 -20.84 -39.55
C LEU A 29 -27.04 -21.62 -40.86
N GLY A 30 -25.88 -22.21 -41.18
CA GLY A 30 -25.72 -23.03 -42.38
C GLY A 30 -26.63 -24.26 -42.39
N LEU A 31 -26.75 -24.95 -41.26
CA LEU A 31 -27.65 -26.07 -41.10
C LEU A 31 -29.12 -25.67 -41.23
N ASP A 32 -29.50 -24.52 -40.64
CA ASP A 32 -30.89 -24.07 -40.70
C ASP A 32 -31.26 -23.55 -42.11
N ILE A 33 -30.33 -22.88 -42.81
CA ILE A 33 -30.52 -22.49 -44.21
C ILE A 33 -30.69 -23.76 -45.08
N PHE A 34 -29.84 -24.78 -44.91
CA PHE A 34 -29.91 -26.02 -45.64
C PHE A 34 -31.28 -26.72 -45.44
N ARG A 35 -31.75 -26.85 -44.18
CA ARG A 35 -33.06 -27.42 -43.85
C ARG A 35 -34.24 -26.60 -44.38
N SER A 36 -34.07 -25.25 -44.46
CA SER A 36 -35.08 -24.37 -45.04
C SER A 36 -35.22 -24.58 -46.56
N LEU A 37 -34.11 -24.81 -47.27
CA LEU A 37 -34.11 -25.11 -48.67
C LEU A 37 -34.81 -26.45 -49.00
N GLU A 38 -34.75 -27.41 -48.07
CA GLU A 38 -35.47 -28.65 -48.14
C GLU A 38 -36.95 -28.55 -47.75
N GLY A 39 -37.43 -27.37 -47.42
CA GLY A 39 -38.81 -27.11 -47.00
C GLY A 39 -39.16 -27.66 -45.61
N ARG A 40 -38.15 -27.99 -44.79
CA ARG A 40 -38.32 -28.65 -43.47
C ARG A 40 -38.43 -27.64 -42.32
N ILE A 41 -38.11 -26.35 -42.54
CA ILE A 41 -38.09 -25.34 -41.48
C ILE A 41 -38.90 -24.12 -41.94
N ALA A 42 -39.76 -23.62 -41.07
CA ALA A 42 -40.52 -22.39 -41.28
C ALA A 42 -39.68 -21.14 -40.98
N TYR A 43 -39.97 -20.01 -41.66
CA TYR A 43 -39.30 -18.72 -41.54
C TYR A 43 -39.12 -18.24 -40.08
N PRO A 44 -40.06 -18.44 -39.13
CA PRO A 44 -39.90 -18.04 -37.74
C PRO A 44 -38.73 -18.73 -37.02
N GLN A 45 -38.41 -19.99 -37.40
CA GLN A 45 -37.29 -20.73 -36.76
C GLN A 45 -35.93 -20.16 -37.17
N LEU A 46 -35.77 -19.72 -38.43
CA LEU A 46 -34.57 -19.04 -38.90
C LEU A 46 -34.32 -17.74 -38.13
N LEU A 47 -35.38 -16.97 -37.86
CA LEU A 47 -35.27 -15.73 -37.10
C LEU A 47 -34.87 -16.01 -35.65
N GLN A 48 -35.39 -17.05 -35.03
CA GLN A 48 -35.04 -17.49 -33.68
C GLN A 48 -33.56 -17.86 -33.58
N THR A 49 -33.05 -18.67 -34.51
CA THR A 49 -31.63 -19.04 -34.57
C THR A 49 -30.74 -17.83 -34.76
N ALA A 50 -31.12 -16.86 -35.63
CA ALA A 50 -30.37 -15.64 -35.79
C ALA A 50 -30.29 -14.79 -34.49
N MET A 51 -31.39 -14.69 -33.72
CA MET A 51 -31.38 -14.01 -32.42
C MET A 51 -30.48 -14.71 -31.40
N VAL A 52 -30.48 -16.05 -31.36
CA VAL A 52 -29.57 -16.80 -30.47
C VAL A 52 -28.12 -16.57 -30.84
N CYS A 53 -27.77 -16.51 -32.13
CA CYS A 53 -26.43 -16.22 -32.60
C CYS A 53 -25.98 -14.81 -32.18
N ILE A 54 -26.84 -13.81 -32.30
CA ILE A 54 -26.53 -12.42 -31.84
C ILE A 54 -26.32 -12.41 -30.34
N GLY A 55 -27.18 -13.09 -29.56
CA GLY A 55 -27.03 -13.22 -28.12
C GLY A 55 -25.71 -13.86 -27.71
N TYR A 56 -25.27 -14.88 -28.44
CA TYR A 56 -24.00 -15.56 -28.19
C TYR A 56 -22.81 -14.62 -28.43
N PHE A 57 -22.80 -13.85 -29.51
CA PHE A 57 -21.75 -12.84 -29.74
C PHE A 57 -21.76 -11.76 -28.68
N ALA A 58 -22.92 -11.25 -28.26
CA ALA A 58 -23.04 -10.28 -27.19
C ALA A 58 -22.45 -10.80 -25.88
N MET A 59 -22.75 -12.08 -25.54
CA MET A 59 -22.25 -12.72 -24.33
C MET A 59 -20.71 -12.87 -24.36
N VAL A 60 -20.14 -13.27 -25.50
CA VAL A 60 -18.69 -13.35 -25.69
C VAL A 60 -18.04 -11.97 -25.56
N GLY A 61 -18.66 -10.93 -26.14
CA GLY A 61 -18.20 -9.55 -26.05
C GLY A 61 -18.17 -9.04 -24.60
N ILE A 62 -19.23 -9.30 -23.84
CA ILE A 62 -19.33 -8.94 -22.42
C ILE A 62 -18.26 -9.69 -21.60
N ALA A 63 -18.10 -10.98 -21.83
CA ALA A 63 -17.11 -11.79 -21.11
C ALA A 63 -15.67 -11.30 -21.35
N VAL A 64 -15.35 -10.94 -22.60
CA VAL A 64 -14.05 -10.34 -22.96
C VAL A 64 -13.86 -8.97 -22.31
N ALA A 65 -14.87 -8.10 -22.34
CA ALA A 65 -14.81 -6.78 -21.72
C ALA A 65 -14.61 -6.88 -20.20
N LEU A 66 -15.37 -7.76 -19.55
CA LEU A 66 -15.26 -7.99 -18.09
C LEU A 66 -13.89 -8.55 -17.71
N GLY A 67 -13.35 -9.48 -18.48
CA GLY A 67 -12.00 -10.01 -18.27
C GLY A 67 -10.91 -8.97 -18.42
N ARG A 68 -11.06 -8.01 -19.35
CA ARG A 68 -10.16 -6.87 -19.50
C ARG A 68 -10.23 -5.94 -18.30
N TYR A 69 -11.43 -5.64 -17.83
CA TYR A 69 -11.64 -4.78 -16.69
C TYR A 69 -11.04 -5.37 -15.39
N ALA A 70 -11.30 -6.66 -15.15
CA ALA A 70 -10.76 -7.37 -13.99
C ALA A 70 -9.23 -7.33 -13.98
N LYS A 71 -8.59 -7.64 -15.12
CA LYS A 71 -7.13 -7.61 -15.23
C LYS A 71 -6.54 -6.23 -15.02
N ALA A 72 -7.13 -5.19 -15.61
CA ALA A 72 -6.67 -3.81 -15.39
C ALA A 72 -6.77 -3.39 -13.93
N SER A 73 -7.82 -3.84 -13.23
CA SER A 73 -7.98 -3.61 -11.78
C SER A 73 -6.92 -4.33 -10.94
N GLU A 74 -6.58 -5.58 -11.28
CA GLU A 74 -5.51 -6.34 -10.62
C GLU A 74 -4.13 -5.69 -10.82
N ASP A 75 -3.79 -5.29 -12.05
CA ASP A 75 -2.52 -4.64 -12.38
C ASP A 75 -2.38 -3.30 -11.62
N LEU A 76 -3.47 -2.53 -11.52
CA LEU A 76 -3.48 -1.27 -10.76
C LEU A 76 -3.33 -1.51 -9.25
N ALA A 77 -3.96 -2.53 -8.70
CA ALA A 77 -3.83 -2.90 -7.29
C ALA A 77 -2.41 -3.37 -6.97
N ALA A 78 -1.79 -4.16 -7.86
CA ALA A 78 -0.41 -4.61 -7.71
C ALA A 78 0.59 -3.43 -7.73
N GLN A 79 0.42 -2.48 -8.64
CA GLN A 79 1.26 -1.27 -8.70
C GLN A 79 1.16 -0.45 -7.41
N ARG A 80 -0.05 -0.21 -6.91
CA ARG A 80 -0.25 0.52 -5.65
C ARG A 80 0.41 -0.18 -4.46
N GLY A 81 0.37 -1.51 -4.42
CA GLY A 81 1.05 -2.30 -3.38
C GLY A 81 2.57 -2.11 -3.39
N ILE A 82 3.19 -2.07 -4.57
CA ILE A 82 4.64 -1.83 -4.74
C ILE A 82 5.01 -0.40 -4.32
N ASP A 83 4.23 0.59 -4.71
CA ASP A 83 4.48 1.99 -4.38
C ASP A 83 4.44 2.23 -2.85
N VAL A 84 3.45 1.66 -2.16
CA VAL A 84 3.35 1.74 -0.70
C VAL A 84 4.54 1.06 -0.02
N ALA A 85 4.93 -0.14 -0.46
CA ALA A 85 6.07 -0.86 0.10
C ALA A 85 7.40 -0.10 -0.11
N ASN A 86 7.59 0.51 -1.28
CA ASN A 86 8.76 1.33 -1.57
C ASN A 86 8.80 2.59 -0.69
N LEU A 87 7.67 3.28 -0.52
CA LEU A 87 7.58 4.45 0.37
C LEU A 87 7.87 4.10 1.82
N GLU A 88 7.36 2.97 2.32
CA GLU A 88 7.69 2.49 3.66
C GLU A 88 9.17 2.16 3.82
N GLN A 89 9.79 1.55 2.81
CA GLN A 89 11.22 1.24 2.83
C GLN A 89 12.08 2.49 2.82
N VAL A 90 11.78 3.46 1.95
CA VAL A 90 12.48 4.74 1.87
C VAL A 90 12.32 5.52 3.18
N ASN A 91 11.12 5.59 3.74
CA ASN A 91 10.89 6.22 5.04
C ASN A 91 11.70 5.57 6.16
N ARG A 92 11.78 4.23 6.21
CA ARG A 92 12.62 3.52 7.19
C ARG A 92 14.10 3.86 7.02
N LEU A 93 14.60 3.87 5.80
CA LEU A 93 16.00 4.20 5.52
C LEU A 93 16.31 5.65 5.94
N ILE A 94 15.46 6.61 5.59
CA ILE A 94 15.63 8.02 5.99
C ILE A 94 15.67 8.14 7.51
N ILE A 95 14.72 7.53 8.23
CA ILE A 95 14.66 7.58 9.68
C ILE A 95 15.87 6.89 10.34
N GLN A 96 16.39 5.82 9.74
CA GLN A 96 17.58 5.12 10.25
C GLN A 96 18.88 5.88 10.03
N ASP A 97 18.99 6.61 8.91
CA ASP A 97 20.19 7.41 8.57
C ASP A 97 20.19 8.83 9.20
N MET A 98 19.08 9.23 9.82
CA MET A 98 19.03 10.50 10.55
C MET A 98 20.06 10.51 11.70
N GLN A 99 20.80 11.59 11.81
CA GLN A 99 21.75 11.79 12.91
C GLN A 99 21.04 12.03 14.25
N ASP A 100 19.81 12.48 14.20
CA ASP A 100 18.96 12.71 15.37
C ASP A 100 18.24 11.42 15.80
N GLY A 101 18.09 11.27 17.12
CA GLY A 101 17.21 10.25 17.69
C GLY A 101 15.75 10.59 17.43
N VAL A 102 14.99 9.64 16.88
CA VAL A 102 13.54 9.80 16.63
C VAL A 102 12.77 8.73 17.36
N LEU A 103 11.82 9.15 18.19
CA LEU A 103 10.98 8.29 19.02
C LEU A 103 9.50 8.64 18.79
N VAL A 104 8.66 7.66 18.58
CA VAL A 104 7.21 7.80 18.42
C VAL A 104 6.50 7.29 19.65
N VAL A 105 5.65 8.12 20.25
CA VAL A 105 4.89 7.83 21.46
C VAL A 105 3.41 8.04 21.17
N ASP A 106 2.55 7.13 21.60
CA ASP A 106 1.10 7.31 21.48
C ASP A 106 0.52 8.22 22.60
N LEU A 107 -0.79 8.46 22.53
CA LEU A 107 -1.52 9.29 23.51
C LEU A 107 -1.44 8.76 24.95
N ASN A 108 -1.15 7.47 25.14
CA ASN A 108 -1.06 6.83 26.44
C ASN A 108 0.38 6.78 26.98
N GLY A 109 1.34 7.40 26.30
CA GLY A 109 2.74 7.37 26.67
C GLY A 109 3.44 6.05 26.36
N VAL A 110 2.89 5.24 25.43
CA VAL A 110 3.49 3.99 24.98
C VAL A 110 4.37 4.23 23.77
N VAL A 111 5.60 3.76 23.79
CA VAL A 111 6.56 3.84 22.69
C VAL A 111 6.12 2.89 21.58
N ARG A 112 5.81 3.45 20.40
CA ARG A 112 5.39 2.71 19.22
C ARG A 112 6.54 2.42 18.24
N GLY A 113 7.57 3.25 18.26
CA GLY A 113 8.74 3.08 17.41
C GLY A 113 9.87 4.03 17.77
N HIS A 114 11.07 3.68 17.35
CA HIS A 114 12.27 4.51 17.50
C HIS A 114 13.30 4.12 16.44
N ASN A 115 14.21 5.04 16.12
CA ASN A 115 15.35 4.75 15.27
C ASN A 115 16.55 4.26 16.11
N GLN A 116 17.57 3.72 15.44
CA GLN A 116 18.76 3.21 16.09
C GLN A 116 19.54 4.27 16.84
N GLN A 117 19.43 5.53 16.40
CA GLN A 117 20.13 6.65 17.00
C GLN A 117 19.65 6.94 18.43
N VAL A 118 18.36 6.78 18.72
CA VAL A 118 17.83 6.89 20.09
C VAL A 118 18.58 5.95 21.04
N THR A 119 18.79 4.69 20.65
CA THR A 119 19.52 3.72 21.45
C THR A 119 20.98 4.11 21.68
N ARG A 120 21.63 4.69 20.66
CA ARG A 120 23.02 5.17 20.75
C ARG A 120 23.15 6.40 21.64
N LEU A 121 22.22 7.36 21.53
CA LEU A 121 22.23 8.60 22.29
C LEU A 121 21.95 8.38 23.77
N LEU A 122 21.03 7.48 24.09
CA LEU A 122 20.63 7.18 25.46
C LEU A 122 21.48 6.10 26.15
N GLY A 123 22.47 5.52 25.46
CA GLY A 123 23.42 4.58 26.06
C GLY A 123 23.00 3.12 26.06
N GLY A 124 22.21 2.70 25.05
CA GLY A 124 21.91 1.28 24.83
C GLY A 124 21.08 0.65 25.94
N PHE A 125 20.23 1.41 26.62
CA PHE A 125 19.30 0.90 27.62
C PHE A 125 18.43 -0.19 26.99
N GLY A 126 18.73 -1.37 27.39
CA GLY A 126 18.24 -2.67 27.11
C GLY A 126 17.01 -2.79 26.22
N ARG A 127 17.13 -3.64 25.21
CA ARG A 127 16.08 -4.26 24.40
C ARG A 127 14.73 -3.52 24.46
N MET A 128 14.65 -2.39 23.77
CA MET A 128 13.39 -1.73 23.55
C MET A 128 12.44 -2.68 22.83
N ARG A 129 11.45 -3.16 23.56
CA ARG A 129 10.33 -3.87 22.94
C ARG A 129 9.26 -2.85 22.64
N GLY A 130 8.69 -2.90 21.43
CA GLY A 130 7.48 -2.15 21.14
C GLY A 130 6.42 -2.40 22.22
N GLY A 131 5.75 -1.33 22.66
CA GLY A 131 4.76 -1.39 23.69
C GLY A 131 5.24 -1.04 25.12
N MET A 132 6.51 -0.67 25.30
CA MET A 132 7.05 -0.18 26.57
C MET A 132 6.56 1.24 26.87
N ARG A 133 6.31 1.58 28.12
CA ARG A 133 5.95 2.94 28.51
C ARG A 133 7.15 3.88 28.48
N LEU A 134 6.94 5.11 28.07
CA LEU A 134 7.98 6.13 27.99
C LEU A 134 8.67 6.35 29.35
N ALA A 135 7.92 6.24 30.45
CA ALA A 135 8.46 6.35 31.80
C ALA A 135 9.47 5.25 32.16
N GLU A 136 9.26 4.03 31.66
CA GLU A 136 10.18 2.89 31.84
C GLU A 136 11.42 3.03 30.94
N PHE A 137 11.23 3.73 29.82
CA PHE A 137 12.27 3.99 28.84
C PHE A 137 13.23 5.10 29.30
N SER A 138 12.69 6.25 29.70
CA SER A 138 13.41 7.40 30.24
C SER A 138 12.47 8.27 31.05
N SER A 139 12.75 8.42 32.35
CA SER A 139 11.97 9.30 33.24
C SER A 139 12.02 10.76 32.77
N VAL A 140 13.18 11.23 32.31
CA VAL A 140 13.37 12.60 31.82
C VAL A 140 12.52 12.87 30.60
N LEU A 141 12.52 11.97 29.62
CA LEU A 141 11.69 12.10 28.41
C LEU A 141 10.19 12.02 28.72
N HIS A 142 9.82 11.18 29.69
CA HIS A 142 8.44 11.11 30.16
C HIS A 142 7.98 12.42 30.82
N ASP A 143 8.81 13.04 31.66
CA ASP A 143 8.51 14.33 32.30
C ASP A 143 8.41 15.44 31.27
N TYR A 144 9.31 15.46 30.26
CA TYR A 144 9.26 16.42 29.16
C TYR A 144 8.01 16.26 28.31
N TRP A 145 7.64 15.02 27.98
CA TRP A 145 6.44 14.72 27.22
C TRP A 145 5.18 15.16 27.98
N ARG A 146 5.10 14.96 29.29
CA ARG A 146 3.99 15.34 30.13
C ARG A 146 3.85 16.88 30.21
N ARG A 147 4.94 17.61 30.46
CA ARG A 147 4.95 19.09 30.46
C ARG A 147 4.51 19.65 29.11
N TRP A 148 5.04 19.10 28.04
CA TRP A 148 4.67 19.52 26.69
C TRP A 148 3.20 19.24 26.36
N GLN A 149 2.57 18.23 26.94
CA GLN A 149 1.14 18.01 26.80
C GLN A 149 0.30 19.07 27.52
N GLU A 150 0.80 19.59 28.65
CA GLU A 150 0.15 20.65 29.44
C GLU A 150 0.37 22.02 28.75
N ASP A 151 1.58 22.31 28.31
CA ASP A 151 1.94 23.53 27.56
C ASP A 151 2.94 23.22 26.43
N ALA A 152 2.47 23.19 25.18
CA ALA A 152 3.30 22.92 24.03
C ALA A 152 4.28 24.07 23.67
N SER A 153 4.14 25.23 24.28
CA SER A 153 5.03 26.39 24.10
C SER A 153 6.20 26.42 25.07
N GLU A 154 6.20 25.57 26.09
CA GLU A 154 7.27 25.53 27.09
C GLU A 154 8.60 25.10 26.46
N ALA A 155 9.64 25.89 26.64
CA ALA A 155 10.98 25.57 26.18
C ALA A 155 11.61 24.53 27.12
N LEU A 156 11.81 23.32 26.58
CA LEU A 156 12.45 22.23 27.33
C LEU A 156 13.96 22.41 27.37
N PRO A 157 14.58 22.46 28.55
CA PRO A 157 16.03 22.64 28.67
C PRO A 157 16.75 21.38 28.14
N PRO A 158 17.98 21.53 27.60
CA PRO A 158 18.84 20.39 27.29
C PRO A 158 19.13 19.59 28.55
N PHE A 159 19.20 18.26 28.42
CA PHE A 159 19.55 17.38 29.52
C PHE A 159 20.75 16.49 29.19
N LYS A 160 21.53 16.17 30.23
CA LYS A 160 22.71 15.33 30.11
C LYS A 160 22.33 13.86 30.38
N VAL A 161 22.70 12.97 29.47
CA VAL A 161 22.52 11.54 29.64
C VAL A 161 23.73 10.99 30.42
N GLU A 162 23.49 10.42 31.60
CA GLU A 162 24.58 9.91 32.46
C GLU A 162 25.40 8.80 31.79
N ALA A 163 24.73 7.90 31.09
CA ALA A 163 25.36 6.73 30.46
C ALA A 163 26.29 7.09 29.29
N THR A 164 25.97 8.13 28.53
CA THR A 164 26.75 8.55 27.35
C THR A 164 27.49 9.85 27.55
N GLN A 165 27.25 10.58 28.66
CA GLN A 165 27.75 11.91 28.96
C GLN A 165 27.39 12.96 27.89
N ARG A 166 26.43 12.66 27.01
CA ARG A 166 25.97 13.54 25.93
C ARG A 166 24.95 14.55 26.45
N LEU A 167 25.02 15.76 25.91
CA LEU A 167 24.03 16.82 26.14
C LEU A 167 23.00 16.76 25.00
N LEU A 168 21.78 16.43 25.32
CA LEU A 168 20.71 16.26 24.35
C LEU A 168 19.69 17.38 24.44
N ARG A 169 19.26 17.90 23.27
CA ARG A 169 18.10 18.79 23.13
C ARG A 169 16.91 17.95 22.69
N THR A 170 15.75 18.19 23.30
CA THR A 170 14.52 17.49 22.96
C THR A 170 13.55 18.44 22.24
N ARG A 171 12.96 17.98 21.14
CA ARG A 171 11.88 18.65 20.44
C ARG A 171 10.72 17.69 20.26
N LEU A 172 9.51 18.14 20.65
CA LEU A 172 8.30 17.34 20.52
C LEU A 172 7.39 17.93 19.45
N VAL A 173 6.79 17.04 18.64
CA VAL A 173 5.86 17.40 17.56
C VAL A 173 4.66 16.48 17.62
N ARG A 174 3.45 17.05 17.58
CA ARG A 174 2.23 16.25 17.52
C ARG A 174 2.04 15.67 16.13
N ILE A 175 1.70 14.38 16.05
CA ILE A 175 1.42 13.68 14.80
C ILE A 175 0.03 13.07 14.84
N GLY A 176 -0.65 13.08 13.68
CA GLY A 176 -1.99 12.55 13.54
C GLY A 176 -3.06 13.37 14.26
N SER A 177 -4.30 12.91 14.17
CA SER A 177 -5.45 13.51 14.82
C SER A 177 -6.40 12.42 15.33
N GLY A 178 -7.11 12.69 16.40
CA GLY A 178 -8.07 11.75 17.02
C GLY A 178 -7.39 10.54 17.65
N LEU A 179 -8.02 9.37 17.56
CA LEU A 179 -7.60 8.12 18.21
C LEU A 179 -6.24 7.58 17.73
N ASN A 180 -5.80 7.99 16.54
CA ASN A 180 -4.51 7.61 15.97
C ASN A 180 -3.43 8.68 16.16
N GLY A 181 -3.67 9.67 17.01
CA GLY A 181 -2.70 10.70 17.34
C GLY A 181 -1.55 10.19 18.19
N GLY A 182 -0.42 10.91 18.15
CA GLY A 182 0.76 10.62 18.93
C GLY A 182 1.71 11.80 18.99
N THR A 183 2.88 11.58 19.59
CA THR A 183 3.94 12.55 19.70
C THR A 183 5.22 11.99 19.12
N LEU A 184 5.86 12.76 18.25
CA LEU A 184 7.20 12.52 17.75
C LEU A 184 8.18 13.25 18.65
N ILE A 185 9.15 12.57 19.20
CA ILE A 185 10.20 13.11 20.06
C ILE A 185 11.52 13.04 19.30
N TYR A 186 12.13 14.19 19.03
CA TYR A 186 13.46 14.31 18.44
C TYR A 186 14.49 14.52 19.53
N LEU A 187 15.63 13.85 19.42
CA LEU A 187 16.79 13.96 20.30
C LEU A 187 17.99 14.39 19.48
N GLU A 188 18.43 15.62 19.66
CA GLU A 188 19.59 16.21 19.00
C GLU A 188 20.78 16.21 19.95
N ASP A 189 21.97 15.77 19.49
CA ASP A 189 23.22 15.80 20.26
C ASP A 189 23.92 17.15 20.09
N LEU A 190 23.88 17.98 21.12
CA LEU A 190 24.50 19.31 21.11
C LEU A 190 26.03 19.26 21.16
N GLY A 191 26.64 18.14 21.57
CA GLY A 191 28.09 17.98 21.58
C GLY A 191 28.70 17.86 20.18
N ARG A 192 27.92 17.51 19.17
CA ARG A 192 28.39 17.45 17.77
C ARG A 192 28.32 18.78 17.04
N ALA A 193 27.38 19.65 17.41
CA ALA A 193 27.20 20.95 16.74
C ALA A 193 28.36 21.96 16.97
N GLN A 194 29.33 21.64 17.81
CA GLN A 194 30.49 22.50 18.06
C GLN A 194 31.76 22.09 17.27
N THR A 195 31.66 21.06 16.40
CA THR A 195 32.87 20.50 15.72
C THR A 195 32.83 20.72 14.19
N GLU A 196 31.83 21.40 13.64
CA GLU A 196 31.77 21.93 12.27
C GLU A 196 31.87 23.45 12.29
#